data_125b71d75e1745ee05568b307655f499
#
_entry.id   125b71d75e1745ee05568b307655f499
#
_cell.length_a   1.000
_cell.length_b   1.000
_cell.length_c   1.000
_cell.angle_alpha   90.00
_cell.angle_beta   90.00
_cell.angle_gamma   90.00
#
_symmetry.space_group_name_H-M   'P 1'
#
loop_
_entity.id
_entity.type
_entity.pdbx_description
1 polymer ?
#
loop_
_entity_poly.entity_id
_entity_poly.type
_entity_poly.pdbx_seq_one_letter_code
_entity_poly.pdbx_strand_id
1 'polypeptide(L)'
;MSERLYRTSEVAELLNISVSTVKKWIKQGRLHALRVGKLWMIPESEVRRILSGVERREIRAAIYARVSSRKQETDLERQIERLRSYCSARGYKVVDVVTDVASGLNEKRSGLQKLLDMAVKHEIDVVVVEFRDRLTRFGFEYLARFFESHGVRVEVVEESEKGYMDELVEDFVAIVTSFAA
;
A
#
# COMPACT_ATOMS: atom_id res chain seq x y z
N MET A 1 -14.68 -0.99 23.10
CA MET A 1 -16.15 -0.96 22.90
C MET A 1 -16.47 -1.76 21.65
N SER A 2 -17.42 -2.70 21.73
CA SER A 2 -17.87 -3.46 20.54
C SER A 2 -18.73 -2.55 19.65
N GLU A 3 -18.37 -2.45 18.38
CA GLU A 3 -19.14 -1.70 17.40
C GLU A 3 -20.45 -2.45 17.06
N ARG A 4 -21.55 -1.72 16.92
CA ARG A 4 -22.85 -2.30 16.53
C ARG A 4 -22.80 -2.73 15.07
N LEU A 5 -23.38 -3.91 14.79
CA LEU A 5 -23.48 -4.45 13.45
C LEU A 5 -24.94 -4.47 13.00
N TYR A 6 -25.21 -3.95 11.81
CA TYR A 6 -26.54 -3.88 11.19
C TYR A 6 -26.71 -4.95 10.11
N ARG A 7 -27.91 -5.48 9.95
CA ARG A 7 -28.28 -6.33 8.81
C ARG A 7 -28.55 -5.47 7.58
N THR A 8 -28.47 -6.07 6.39
CA THR A 8 -28.78 -5.36 5.12
C THR A 8 -30.19 -4.78 5.08
N SER A 9 -31.18 -5.39 5.76
CA SER A 9 -32.56 -4.88 5.88
C SER A 9 -32.61 -3.63 6.76
N GLU A 10 -31.92 -3.62 7.89
CA GLU A 10 -31.89 -2.48 8.81
C GLU A 10 -31.21 -1.26 8.15
N VAL A 11 -30.11 -1.51 7.41
CA VAL A 11 -29.45 -0.43 6.65
C VAL A 11 -30.35 0.08 5.53
N ALA A 12 -31.09 -0.78 4.87
CA ALA A 12 -32.03 -0.38 3.82
C ALA A 12 -33.13 0.56 4.38
N GLU A 13 -33.66 0.25 5.56
CA GLU A 13 -34.61 1.12 6.28
C GLU A 13 -33.98 2.46 6.69
N LEU A 14 -32.82 2.43 7.35
CA LEU A 14 -32.11 3.63 7.82
C LEU A 14 -31.77 4.62 6.67
N LEU A 15 -31.44 4.08 5.51
CA LEU A 15 -31.07 4.88 4.33
C LEU A 15 -32.24 5.16 3.37
N ASN A 16 -33.43 4.65 3.67
CA ASN A 16 -34.63 4.71 2.83
C ASN A 16 -34.37 4.21 1.38
N ILE A 17 -33.69 3.06 1.25
CA ILE A 17 -33.35 2.42 -0.03
C ILE A 17 -33.73 0.95 -0.02
N SER A 18 -33.69 0.29 -1.17
CA SER A 18 -33.99 -1.15 -1.24
C SER A 18 -32.83 -2.02 -0.73
N VAL A 19 -33.14 -3.19 -0.16
CA VAL A 19 -32.16 -4.20 0.24
C VAL A 19 -31.27 -4.62 -0.94
N SER A 20 -31.81 -4.63 -2.15
CA SER A 20 -31.06 -4.94 -3.36
C SER A 20 -29.98 -3.88 -3.65
N THR A 21 -30.29 -2.61 -3.40
CA THR A 21 -29.33 -1.48 -3.49
C THR A 21 -28.20 -1.64 -2.48
N VAL A 22 -28.51 -1.98 -1.21
CA VAL A 22 -27.49 -2.24 -0.18
C VAL A 22 -26.57 -3.38 -0.63
N LYS A 23 -27.11 -4.49 -1.10
CA LYS A 23 -26.33 -5.63 -1.61
C LYS A 23 -25.48 -5.27 -2.81
N LYS A 24 -25.99 -4.41 -3.72
CA LYS A 24 -25.24 -3.89 -4.86
C LYS A 24 -24.05 -3.06 -4.38
N TRP A 25 -24.25 -2.16 -3.43
CA TRP A 25 -23.16 -1.34 -2.84
C TRP A 25 -22.09 -2.17 -2.16
N ILE A 26 -22.47 -3.26 -1.45
CA ILE A 26 -21.51 -4.21 -0.86
C ILE A 26 -20.67 -4.88 -1.97
N LYS A 27 -21.31 -5.38 -3.04
CA LYS A 27 -20.61 -6.02 -4.16
C LYS A 27 -19.68 -5.05 -4.91
N GLN A 28 -20.03 -3.78 -4.97
CA GLN A 28 -19.23 -2.72 -5.59
C GLN A 28 -18.12 -2.15 -4.68
N GLY A 29 -18.00 -2.65 -3.43
CA GLY A 29 -17.04 -2.12 -2.46
C GLY A 29 -17.39 -0.73 -1.90
N ARG A 30 -18.54 -0.15 -2.30
CA ARG A 30 -19.01 1.15 -1.84
C ARG A 30 -19.46 1.13 -0.38
N LEU A 31 -19.94 -0.01 0.11
CA LEU A 31 -20.33 -0.25 1.48
C LEU A 31 -19.57 -1.45 2.03
N HIS A 32 -18.77 -1.25 3.06
CA HIS A 32 -18.06 -2.35 3.70
C HIS A 32 -19.00 -3.17 4.57
N ALA A 33 -18.93 -4.50 4.44
CA ALA A 33 -19.72 -5.42 5.23
C ALA A 33 -18.91 -6.67 5.57
N LEU A 34 -19.11 -7.17 6.79
CA LEU A 34 -18.53 -8.41 7.27
C LEU A 34 -19.47 -9.57 6.91
N ARG A 35 -18.92 -10.70 6.51
CA ARG A 35 -19.71 -11.89 6.25
C ARG A 35 -19.74 -12.78 7.51
N VAL A 36 -20.90 -12.86 8.14
CA VAL A 36 -21.12 -13.73 9.30
C VAL A 36 -22.04 -14.88 8.88
N GLY A 37 -21.46 -16.03 8.57
CA GLY A 37 -22.19 -17.16 7.99
C GLY A 37 -22.78 -16.80 6.61
N LYS A 38 -24.10 -16.86 6.49
CA LYS A 38 -24.83 -16.50 5.25
C LYS A 38 -25.29 -15.03 5.20
N LEU A 39 -25.05 -14.27 6.28
CA LEU A 39 -25.53 -12.89 6.41
C LEU A 39 -24.41 -11.88 6.18
N TRP A 40 -24.76 -10.74 5.57
CA TRP A 40 -23.93 -9.55 5.53
C TRP A 40 -24.27 -8.69 6.74
N MET A 41 -23.24 -8.33 7.51
CA MET A 41 -23.34 -7.45 8.67
C MET A 41 -22.52 -6.18 8.41
N ILE A 42 -23.16 -5.04 8.57
CA ILE A 42 -22.58 -3.73 8.24
C ILE A 42 -22.24 -3.02 9.56
N PRO A 43 -20.98 -2.62 9.78
CA PRO A 43 -20.58 -1.84 10.93
C PRO A 43 -21.30 -0.49 11.01
N GLU A 44 -21.59 -0.01 12.21
CA GLU A 44 -22.25 1.28 12.44
C GLU A 44 -21.46 2.44 11.84
N SER A 45 -20.13 2.38 11.90
CA SER A 45 -19.22 3.37 11.27
C SER A 45 -19.48 3.51 9.77
N GLU A 46 -19.74 2.42 9.07
CA GLU A 46 -20.05 2.45 7.65
C GLU A 46 -21.42 3.08 7.35
N VAL A 47 -22.42 2.79 8.21
CA VAL A 47 -23.74 3.42 8.08
C VAL A 47 -23.65 4.92 8.32
N ARG A 48 -22.95 5.34 9.38
CA ARG A 48 -22.70 6.76 9.67
C ARG A 48 -21.96 7.45 8.53
N ARG A 49 -20.95 6.81 7.94
CA ARG A 49 -20.18 7.34 6.80
C ARG A 49 -21.08 7.63 5.61
N ILE A 50 -21.97 6.71 5.24
CA ILE A 50 -22.93 6.90 4.14
C ILE A 50 -23.90 8.04 4.45
N LEU A 51 -24.45 8.07 5.66
CA LEU A 51 -25.36 9.13 6.12
C LEU A 51 -24.73 10.53 6.11
N SER A 52 -23.43 10.61 6.45
CA SER A 52 -22.69 11.88 6.41
C SER A 52 -22.33 12.34 4.99
N GLY A 53 -22.66 11.57 3.95
CA GLY A 53 -22.34 11.88 2.56
C GLY A 53 -20.84 11.75 2.23
N VAL A 54 -20.04 11.21 3.15
CA VAL A 54 -18.61 10.97 2.91
C VAL A 54 -18.47 9.78 1.96
N GLU A 55 -18.21 10.03 0.69
CA GLU A 55 -17.84 8.97 -0.24
C GLU A 55 -16.53 8.31 0.23
N ARG A 56 -16.47 6.99 0.09
CA ARG A 56 -15.24 6.26 0.37
C ARG A 56 -14.23 6.65 -0.70
N ARG A 57 -13.31 7.56 -0.36
CA ARG A 57 -12.20 7.88 -1.25
C ARG A 57 -11.36 6.61 -1.42
N GLU A 58 -11.27 6.10 -2.65
CA GLU A 58 -10.35 5.02 -2.96
C GLU A 58 -8.93 5.47 -2.61
N ILE A 59 -8.25 4.71 -1.74
CA ILE A 59 -6.86 4.98 -1.40
C ILE A 59 -6.01 4.52 -2.59
N ARG A 60 -5.35 5.47 -3.25
CA ARG A 60 -4.49 5.25 -4.41
C ARG A 60 -3.12 4.80 -3.92
N ALA A 61 -2.74 3.56 -4.25
CA ALA A 61 -1.48 2.97 -3.84
C ALA A 61 -0.49 2.91 -5.01
N ALA A 62 0.75 3.32 -4.78
CA ALA A 62 1.88 2.95 -5.61
C ALA A 62 2.63 1.80 -4.91
N ILE A 63 2.84 0.71 -5.63
CA ILE A 63 3.71 -0.37 -5.20
C ILE A 63 5.14 -0.02 -5.61
N TYR A 64 6.10 -0.18 -4.70
CA TYR A 64 7.51 -0.07 -5.04
C TYR A 64 8.25 -1.36 -4.68
N ALA A 65 8.93 -1.92 -5.66
CA ALA A 65 9.75 -3.12 -5.51
C ALA A 65 11.16 -2.87 -6.07
N ARG A 66 12.18 -3.43 -5.41
CA ARG A 66 13.59 -3.25 -5.79
C ARG A 66 14.40 -4.52 -5.59
N VAL A 67 15.30 -4.75 -6.53
CA VAL A 67 16.39 -5.73 -6.40
C VAL A 67 17.72 -5.07 -6.73
N SER A 68 18.83 -5.61 -6.20
CA SER A 68 20.17 -5.05 -6.41
C SER A 68 20.70 -5.37 -7.81
N SER A 69 20.32 -6.49 -8.39
CA SER A 69 20.83 -6.95 -9.68
C SER A 69 19.75 -7.62 -10.54
N ARG A 70 19.97 -7.67 -11.85
CA ARG A 70 19.10 -8.36 -12.80
C ARG A 70 18.98 -9.87 -12.56
N LYS A 71 19.93 -10.47 -11.86
CA LYS A 71 19.87 -11.90 -11.51
C LYS A 71 18.73 -12.22 -10.53
N GLN A 72 18.19 -11.22 -9.85
CA GLN A 72 17.11 -11.31 -8.87
C GLN A 72 15.73 -10.95 -9.45
N GLU A 73 15.55 -11.04 -10.77
CA GLU A 73 14.30 -10.66 -11.44
C GLU A 73 13.09 -11.48 -10.95
N THR A 74 13.30 -12.77 -10.68
CA THR A 74 12.26 -13.64 -10.07
C THR A 74 11.86 -13.16 -8.67
N ASP A 75 12.79 -12.62 -7.89
CA ASP A 75 12.50 -12.09 -6.56
C ASP A 75 11.73 -10.77 -6.67
N LEU A 76 12.02 -9.96 -7.69
CA LEU A 76 11.28 -8.75 -7.98
C LEU A 76 9.80 -9.06 -8.30
N GLU A 77 9.55 -10.06 -9.14
CA GLU A 77 8.19 -10.50 -9.46
C GLU A 77 7.43 -10.99 -8.22
N ARG A 78 8.08 -11.78 -7.36
CA ARG A 78 7.49 -12.25 -6.09
C ARG A 78 7.15 -11.09 -5.15
N GLN A 79 8.03 -10.08 -5.03
CA GLN A 79 7.74 -8.88 -4.26
C GLN A 79 6.47 -8.19 -4.77
N ILE A 80 6.37 -7.96 -6.08
CA ILE A 80 5.22 -7.31 -6.72
C ILE A 80 3.93 -8.08 -6.43
N GLU A 81 3.94 -9.41 -6.55
CA GLU A 81 2.75 -10.25 -6.32
C GLU A 81 2.26 -10.17 -4.86
N ARG A 82 3.19 -10.24 -3.89
CA ARG A 82 2.87 -10.07 -2.47
C ARG A 82 2.28 -8.70 -2.18
N LEU A 83 2.89 -7.64 -2.72
CA LEU A 83 2.43 -6.27 -2.53
C LEU A 83 1.06 -6.02 -3.18
N ARG A 84 0.79 -6.61 -4.34
CA ARG A 84 -0.55 -6.59 -4.96
C ARG A 84 -1.59 -7.27 -4.08
N SER A 85 -1.27 -8.44 -3.54
CA SER A 85 -2.15 -9.20 -2.63
C SER A 85 -2.43 -8.40 -1.36
N TYR A 86 -1.42 -7.74 -0.80
CA TYR A 86 -1.56 -6.85 0.35
C TYR A 86 -2.49 -5.66 0.05
N CYS A 87 -2.26 -4.97 -1.06
CA CYS A 87 -3.11 -3.85 -1.50
C CYS A 87 -4.57 -4.30 -1.71
N SER A 88 -4.78 -5.46 -2.33
CA SER A 88 -6.10 -6.03 -2.54
C SER A 88 -6.82 -6.32 -1.22
N ALA A 89 -6.13 -6.94 -0.26
CA ALA A 89 -6.68 -7.23 1.07
C ALA A 89 -7.07 -5.95 1.85
N ARG A 90 -6.34 -4.84 1.62
CA ARG A 90 -6.62 -3.52 2.20
C ARG A 90 -7.68 -2.71 1.44
N GLY A 91 -8.10 -3.18 0.27
CA GLY A 91 -9.03 -2.46 -0.61
C GLY A 91 -8.39 -1.20 -1.23
N TYR A 92 -7.07 -1.20 -1.42
CA TYR A 92 -6.34 -0.12 -2.09
C TYR A 92 -6.46 -0.28 -3.60
N LYS A 93 -6.56 0.84 -4.29
CA LYS A 93 -6.45 0.89 -5.75
C LYS A 93 -4.99 1.07 -6.14
N VAL A 94 -4.40 0.02 -6.68
CA VAL A 94 -3.04 0.12 -7.23
C VAL A 94 -3.08 0.96 -8.50
N VAL A 95 -2.48 2.15 -8.45
CA VAL A 95 -2.42 3.08 -9.59
C VAL A 95 -1.13 2.92 -10.36
N ASP A 96 -0.05 2.47 -9.71
CA ASP A 96 1.23 2.22 -10.37
C ASP A 96 2.03 1.12 -9.65
N VAL A 97 2.88 0.43 -10.41
CA VAL A 97 3.88 -0.52 -9.92
C VAL A 97 5.24 -0.03 -10.40
N VAL A 98 5.98 0.54 -9.50
CA VAL A 98 7.28 1.15 -9.76
C VAL A 98 8.39 0.20 -9.33
N THR A 99 9.37 -0.02 -10.18
CA THR A 99 10.47 -0.95 -9.92
C THR A 99 11.82 -0.31 -10.20
N ASP A 100 12.83 -0.73 -9.42
CA ASP A 100 14.23 -0.41 -9.70
C ASP A 100 15.09 -1.68 -9.61
N VAL A 101 16.05 -1.78 -10.53
CA VAL A 101 17.15 -2.76 -10.46
C VAL A 101 18.42 -1.98 -10.17
N ALA A 102 18.69 -1.72 -8.91
CA ALA A 102 19.82 -0.91 -8.45
C ALA A 102 20.05 -1.10 -6.96
N SER A 103 21.26 -0.82 -6.48
CA SER A 103 21.58 -0.77 -5.05
C SER A 103 20.67 0.21 -4.30
N GLY A 104 20.33 -0.14 -3.06
CA GLY A 104 19.60 0.73 -2.12
C GLY A 104 20.34 2.03 -1.77
N LEU A 105 21.65 2.11 -2.05
CA LEU A 105 22.49 3.28 -1.89
C LEU A 105 22.41 4.28 -3.05
N ASN A 106 21.90 3.84 -4.19
CA ASN A 106 21.77 4.72 -5.36
C ASN A 106 20.54 5.64 -5.17
N GLU A 107 20.78 6.90 -4.90
CA GLU A 107 19.72 7.90 -4.74
C GLU A 107 19.12 8.37 -6.09
N LYS A 108 19.81 8.12 -7.20
CA LYS A 108 19.37 8.52 -8.55
C LYS A 108 18.53 7.45 -9.27
N ARG A 109 17.89 6.55 -8.51
CA ARG A 109 17.00 5.53 -9.07
C ARG A 109 15.77 6.17 -9.71
N SER A 110 15.51 5.83 -10.97
CA SER A 110 14.41 6.41 -11.74
C SER A 110 13.03 6.09 -11.13
N GLY A 111 12.87 4.89 -10.58
CA GLY A 111 11.64 4.50 -9.90
C GLY A 111 11.42 5.29 -8.61
N LEU A 112 12.45 5.48 -7.78
CA LEU A 112 12.33 6.31 -6.58
C LEU A 112 11.99 7.76 -6.95
N GLN A 113 12.64 8.35 -7.96
CA GLN A 113 12.33 9.69 -8.43
C GLN A 113 10.87 9.80 -8.89
N LYS A 114 10.39 8.81 -9.65
CA LYS A 114 8.99 8.75 -10.07
C LYS A 114 8.03 8.74 -8.89
N LEU A 115 8.31 7.98 -7.83
CA LEU A 115 7.47 7.97 -6.62
C LEU A 115 7.42 9.33 -5.93
N LEU A 116 8.57 10.01 -5.82
CA LEU A 116 8.65 11.36 -5.25
C LEU A 116 7.81 12.34 -6.09
N ASP A 117 7.90 12.27 -7.41
CA ASP A 117 7.11 13.10 -8.32
C ASP A 117 5.61 12.83 -8.17
N MET A 118 5.21 11.55 -8.06
CA MET A 118 3.80 11.18 -7.84
C MET A 118 3.26 11.72 -6.52
N ALA A 119 4.09 11.75 -5.47
CA ALA A 119 3.71 12.32 -4.18
C ALA A 119 3.52 13.85 -4.27
N VAL A 120 4.46 14.56 -4.89
CA VAL A 120 4.37 16.01 -5.12
C VAL A 120 3.14 16.38 -5.94
N LYS A 121 2.79 15.57 -6.94
CA LYS A 121 1.61 15.77 -7.79
C LYS A 121 0.31 15.29 -7.15
N HIS A 122 0.35 14.76 -5.92
CA HIS A 122 -0.81 14.18 -5.24
C HIS A 122 -1.53 13.07 -6.05
N GLU A 123 -0.78 12.28 -6.81
CA GLU A 123 -1.30 11.18 -7.62
C GLU A 123 -1.55 9.91 -6.80
N ILE A 124 -0.90 9.80 -5.63
CA ILE A 124 -0.96 8.65 -4.72
C ILE A 124 -1.28 9.08 -3.29
N ASP A 125 -1.81 8.16 -2.51
CA ASP A 125 -2.12 8.36 -1.09
C ASP A 125 -1.27 7.45 -0.18
N VAL A 126 -0.68 6.38 -0.75
CA VAL A 126 0.20 5.45 -0.04
C VAL A 126 1.25 4.85 -0.98
N VAL A 127 2.48 4.75 -0.50
CA VAL A 127 3.55 3.94 -1.08
C VAL A 127 3.65 2.64 -0.28
N VAL A 128 3.57 1.49 -0.94
CA VAL A 128 3.64 0.17 -0.32
C VAL A 128 4.93 -0.52 -0.74
N VAL A 129 5.73 -0.91 0.25
CA VAL A 129 7.02 -1.60 0.07
C VAL A 129 7.07 -2.87 0.91
N GLU A 130 7.81 -3.87 0.47
CA GLU A 130 7.94 -5.11 1.24
C GLU A 130 8.75 -4.89 2.51
N PHE A 131 9.94 -4.28 2.40
CA PHE A 131 10.85 -3.96 3.50
C PHE A 131 11.31 -2.50 3.41
N ARG A 132 11.76 -1.92 4.51
CA ARG A 132 12.27 -0.53 4.57
C ARG A 132 13.43 -0.29 3.62
N ASP A 133 14.35 -1.26 3.52
CA ASP A 133 15.54 -1.17 2.67
C ASP A 133 15.23 -1.26 1.17
N ARG A 134 14.05 -1.74 0.79
CA ARG A 134 13.60 -1.66 -0.61
C ARG A 134 13.42 -0.21 -1.03
N LEU A 135 12.87 0.64 -0.14
CA LEU A 135 12.73 2.06 -0.41
C LEU A 135 14.09 2.77 -0.40
N THR A 136 14.89 2.57 0.64
CA THR A 136 16.25 3.10 0.74
C THR A 136 17.05 2.33 1.79
N ARG A 137 18.35 2.18 1.57
CA ARG A 137 19.25 1.54 2.52
C ARG A 137 19.48 2.41 3.77
N PHE A 138 19.60 3.72 3.57
CA PHE A 138 19.77 4.70 4.64
C PHE A 138 18.77 5.84 4.48
N GLY A 139 18.46 6.51 5.60
CA GLY A 139 17.61 7.70 5.56
C GLY A 139 16.13 7.42 5.33
N PHE A 140 15.63 6.21 5.64
CA PHE A 140 14.22 5.86 5.50
C PHE A 140 13.29 6.89 6.15
N GLU A 141 13.61 7.34 7.36
CA GLU A 141 12.80 8.30 8.11
C GLU A 141 12.70 9.67 7.40
N TYR A 142 13.74 10.08 6.66
CA TYR A 142 13.69 11.32 5.87
C TYR A 142 12.75 11.16 4.67
N LEU A 143 12.80 10.03 3.97
CA LEU A 143 11.89 9.74 2.88
C LEU A 143 10.44 9.60 3.37
N ALA A 144 10.23 8.91 4.49
CA ALA A 144 8.91 8.76 5.10
C ALA A 144 8.30 10.12 5.44
N ARG A 145 9.09 11.02 6.07
CA ARG A 145 8.66 12.40 6.37
C ARG A 145 8.39 13.22 5.10
N PHE A 146 9.19 13.03 4.05
CA PHE A 146 8.94 13.68 2.76
C PHE A 146 7.56 13.26 2.22
N PHE A 147 7.29 11.96 2.15
CA PHE A 147 6.00 11.45 1.71
C PHE A 147 4.85 11.96 2.58
N GLU A 148 5.01 11.90 3.90
CA GLU A 148 4.01 12.39 4.86
C GLU A 148 3.70 13.89 4.68
N SER A 149 4.72 14.72 4.43
CA SER A 149 4.53 16.16 4.17
C SER A 149 3.71 16.45 2.90
N HIS A 150 3.62 15.48 1.98
CA HIS A 150 2.77 15.53 0.78
C HIS A 150 1.45 14.74 0.95
N GLY A 151 1.12 14.31 2.18
CA GLY A 151 -0.09 13.57 2.48
C GLY A 151 -0.06 12.10 2.02
N VAL A 152 1.13 11.57 1.74
CA VAL A 152 1.34 10.18 1.32
C VAL A 152 1.93 9.37 2.46
N ARG A 153 1.34 8.21 2.78
CA ARG A 153 1.87 7.29 3.80
C ARG A 153 2.84 6.31 3.16
N VAL A 154 3.83 5.85 3.92
CA VAL A 154 4.68 4.71 3.54
C VAL A 154 4.27 3.52 4.40
N GLU A 155 3.82 2.44 3.75
CA GLU A 155 3.47 1.19 4.42
C GLU A 155 4.50 0.11 4.09
N VAL A 156 5.11 -0.44 5.14
CA VAL A 156 6.07 -1.54 5.08
C VAL A 156 5.33 -2.81 5.47
N VAL A 157 5.35 -3.82 4.60
CA VAL A 157 4.56 -5.04 4.79
C VAL A 157 5.21 -6.01 5.76
N GLU A 158 6.54 -6.12 5.72
CA GLU A 158 7.33 -7.00 6.59
C GLU A 158 8.43 -6.20 7.29
N GLU A 159 8.73 -6.54 8.56
CA GLU A 159 9.72 -5.78 9.36
C GLU A 159 11.18 -6.19 9.08
N SER A 160 11.41 -7.43 8.67
CA SER A 160 12.76 -7.93 8.43
C SER A 160 12.85 -8.87 7.23
N GLU A 161 13.95 -8.78 6.50
CA GLU A 161 14.29 -9.65 5.38
C GLU A 161 15.33 -10.71 5.81
N LYS A 162 15.07 -11.97 5.44
CA LYS A 162 16.11 -13.01 5.48
C LYS A 162 17.06 -12.76 4.32
N GLY A 163 18.32 -12.42 4.60
CA GLY A 163 19.32 -12.05 3.57
C GLY A 163 19.72 -10.58 3.57
N TYR A 164 19.12 -9.76 4.44
CA TYR A 164 19.50 -8.36 4.62
C TYR A 164 21.01 -8.16 4.80
N MET A 165 21.66 -9.07 5.57
CA MET A 165 23.10 -9.00 5.84
C MET A 165 23.94 -9.25 4.59
N ASP A 166 23.52 -10.14 3.71
CA ASP A 166 24.25 -10.46 2.48
C ASP A 166 24.23 -9.28 1.52
N GLU A 167 23.07 -8.66 1.30
CA GLU A 167 22.95 -7.44 0.49
C GLU A 167 23.71 -6.25 1.12
N LEU A 168 23.70 -6.14 2.46
CA LEU A 168 24.45 -5.09 3.16
C LEU A 168 25.95 -5.23 2.96
N VAL A 169 26.47 -6.47 2.99
CA VAL A 169 27.88 -6.77 2.73
C VAL A 169 28.24 -6.43 1.28
N GLU A 170 27.40 -6.82 0.30
CA GLU A 170 27.62 -6.48 -1.11
C GLU A 170 27.65 -4.95 -1.33
N ASP A 171 26.70 -4.21 -0.75
CA ASP A 171 26.66 -2.75 -0.80
C ASP A 171 27.89 -2.13 -0.15
N PHE A 172 28.36 -2.66 1.00
CA PHE A 172 29.55 -2.19 1.68
C PHE A 172 30.81 -2.41 0.85
N VAL A 173 30.95 -3.60 0.26
CA VAL A 173 32.07 -3.92 -0.65
C VAL A 173 32.07 -2.96 -1.85
N ALA A 174 30.91 -2.68 -2.43
CA ALA A 174 30.80 -1.74 -3.55
C ALA A 174 31.25 -0.32 -3.17
N ILE A 175 30.91 0.16 -1.96
CA ILE A 175 31.36 1.45 -1.44
C ILE A 175 32.88 1.46 -1.30
N VAL A 176 33.43 0.47 -0.57
CA VAL A 176 34.88 0.41 -0.33
C VAL A 176 35.66 0.33 -1.63
N THR A 177 35.18 -0.46 -2.58
CA THR A 177 35.84 -0.58 -3.90
C THR A 177 35.80 0.73 -4.69
N SER A 178 34.73 1.52 -4.56
CA SER A 178 34.61 2.82 -5.23
C SER A 178 35.57 3.87 -4.67
N PHE A 179 35.99 3.76 -3.42
CA PHE A 179 37.01 4.64 -2.81
C PHE A 179 38.44 4.21 -3.09
N ALA A 180 38.64 2.95 -3.52
CA ALA A 180 39.94 2.38 -3.80
C ALA A 180 40.35 2.50 -5.29
N ALA A 181 39.47 2.98 -6.14
CA ALA A 181 39.66 3.18 -7.58
C ALA A 181 39.95 4.65 -7.92
#